data_104d72f4b06edc5017a77b36db1d8033
#
_entry.id   104d72f4b06edc5017a77b36db1d8033
#
_cell.length_a   1.000
_cell.length_b   1.000
_cell.length_c   1.000
_cell.angle_alpha   90.00
_cell.angle_beta   90.00
_cell.angle_gamma   90.00
#
_symmetry.space_group_name_H-M   'P 1'
#
loop_
_entity.id
_entity.type
_entity.pdbx_description
1 polymer ?
#
loop_
_entity_poly.entity_id
_entity_poly.type
_entity_poly.pdbx_seq_one_letter_code
_entity_poly.pdbx_strand_id
1 'polypeptide(L)'
;VSKQSMNAAGGITRRGLFGRAGLAAIAGAAAVSLAGCGEGEQVAKAAVNPTTQRVTTPDWLGEAPEVNEDEIAETIDVDVVVVGCGTGGIPAIISAAEEGVRVLGIDQQAKVSNVREDIGAIDSALQKETEKEFPQFHIDKYEAMEDIVRYANGFVDYNLIKLWADESGAMVDWLTKICERNGDFRMWHEGSIGTDNGQARDRAWATGHSPEKLSDDKDLSFGVDLQHYAEELGAQFCFETSLVRCEQDYLGRVTGIICRDDREQTLIRVNAKKGVILATGGYVANNAMVEARQAWNNRLKINTAPGGSPTGDGIKAAMWCGADIDPIGCAVTFNRACCKPDETAGSDVKGKWWWFGEQPFLKVNLNGERFCNESGPYDYMLHSAFMQPDHTYVDIFDSDYVEQVRIMNEVGCCRLYPFDNGAPSNRGIEQMAADFENLEEAGYLMKADTIEELASKLNIPVDKTVESFNRYNEFARQGHDDDYNKEPYRLMELNHPPYYGIRTGCWFLCTLDGVRINTDMHAIREDGTQIDGLFMVGNDSGGFFSVSYPNLFTGLAVGRTMTFGRRAGKLAAQGK
;
A
#
# COMPACT_ATOMS: atom_id res chain seq x y z
N VAL A 1 4.96 -68.53 2.78
CA VAL A 1 5.50 -69.36 1.70
C VAL A 1 5.64 -68.48 0.46
N SER A 2 6.91 -68.31 0.09
CA SER A 2 7.59 -67.97 -1.16
C SER A 2 7.12 -66.70 -1.93
N LYS A 3 7.94 -65.71 -2.02
CA LYS A 3 9.17 -65.43 -2.84
C LYS A 3 9.03 -65.74 -4.33
N GLN A 4 9.17 -64.71 -5.10
CA GLN A 4 10.03 -64.53 -6.28
C GLN A 4 9.48 -63.33 -7.08
N SER A 5 10.15 -62.32 -7.33
CA SER A 5 11.47 -61.86 -7.76
C SER A 5 11.40 -61.20 -9.14
N MET A 6 11.98 -60.00 -9.17
CA MET A 6 12.83 -59.40 -10.24
C MET A 6 12.12 -58.96 -11.52
N ASN A 7 12.37 -57.90 -12.14
CA ASN A 7 13.47 -56.97 -12.41
C ASN A 7 12.88 -55.89 -13.34
N ALA A 8 13.32 -54.75 -13.63
CA ALA A 8 14.50 -53.91 -13.46
C ALA A 8 14.16 -52.55 -14.07
N ALA A 9 14.48 -51.52 -13.38
CA ALA A 9 15.43 -50.50 -13.71
C ALA A 9 15.39 -49.87 -15.11
N GLY A 10 15.22 -48.55 -15.13
CA GLY A 10 15.49 -47.66 -16.23
C GLY A 10 15.53 -46.23 -15.75
N GLY A 11 16.56 -45.89 -14.94
CA GLY A 11 16.84 -44.53 -14.58
C GLY A 11 17.36 -43.76 -15.80
N ILE A 12 16.69 -42.65 -16.18
CA ILE A 12 17.16 -41.72 -17.18
C ILE A 12 18.05 -40.69 -16.48
N THR A 13 19.36 -40.83 -16.69
CA THR A 13 20.36 -39.86 -16.25
C THR A 13 20.33 -38.61 -17.14
N ARG A 14 20.46 -37.44 -16.51
CA ARG A 14 20.49 -36.09 -17.09
C ARG A 14 21.69 -35.79 -18.05
N ARG A 15 22.15 -36.74 -18.85
CA ARG A 15 23.31 -36.56 -19.76
C ARG A 15 23.04 -37.06 -21.18
N GLY A 16 21.92 -36.71 -21.78
CA GLY A 16 21.60 -37.23 -23.13
C GLY A 16 20.72 -36.36 -24.01
N LEU A 17 20.69 -35.04 -23.82
CA LEU A 17 19.83 -34.18 -24.63
C LEU A 17 20.54 -32.94 -25.22
N PHE A 18 21.78 -33.13 -25.72
CA PHE A 18 22.39 -32.18 -26.65
C PHE A 18 23.08 -32.94 -27.76
N GLY A 19 22.33 -33.14 -28.82
CA GLY A 19 22.83 -33.73 -30.03
C GLY A 19 21.89 -33.52 -31.22
N ARG A 20 22.23 -32.53 -32.06
CA ARG A 20 21.89 -32.40 -33.48
C ARG A 20 20.51 -31.87 -33.89
N ALA A 21 20.53 -30.58 -34.23
CA ALA A 21 19.94 -30.04 -35.49
C ALA A 21 20.27 -28.54 -35.48
N GLY A 22 21.09 -28.09 -36.36
CA GLY A 22 20.75 -27.58 -37.68
C GLY A 22 21.13 -26.11 -37.73
N LEU A 23 22.36 -25.79 -38.20
CA LEU A 23 22.82 -24.44 -38.57
C LEU A 23 21.96 -23.86 -39.71
N ALA A 24 21.51 -22.64 -39.55
CA ALA A 24 21.29 -21.72 -40.65
C ALA A 24 21.90 -20.37 -40.28
N ALA A 25 22.85 -19.96 -41.12
CA ALA A 25 23.67 -18.79 -40.96
C ALA A 25 22.93 -17.50 -41.29
N ILE A 26 23.20 -16.42 -40.55
CA ILE A 26 23.22 -15.07 -41.12
C ILE A 26 24.57 -14.44 -40.73
N ALA A 27 25.33 -14.15 -41.77
CA ALA A 27 26.64 -13.55 -41.71
C ALA A 27 26.52 -12.04 -41.46
N GLY A 28 27.27 -11.54 -40.49
CA GLY A 28 27.59 -10.12 -40.31
C GLY A 28 28.99 -10.03 -39.72
N ALA A 29 29.91 -9.65 -40.58
CA ALA A 29 31.33 -9.65 -40.32
C ALA A 29 31.78 -8.63 -39.28
N ALA A 30 32.59 -9.05 -38.31
CA ALA A 30 33.66 -8.25 -37.76
C ALA A 30 34.82 -9.17 -37.40
N ALA A 31 35.88 -9.09 -38.18
CA ALA A 31 37.15 -9.77 -37.98
C ALA A 31 37.85 -9.17 -36.78
N VAL A 32 38.25 -10.01 -35.81
CA VAL A 32 39.36 -9.70 -34.89
C VAL A 32 40.36 -10.83 -34.98
N SER A 33 41.49 -10.48 -35.54
CA SER A 33 42.66 -11.33 -35.68
C SER A 33 43.31 -11.54 -34.32
N LEU A 34 43.55 -12.81 -33.94
CA LEU A 34 44.48 -13.22 -32.91
C LEU A 34 45.90 -13.27 -33.54
N ALA A 35 46.78 -12.44 -33.07
CA ALA A 35 48.22 -12.63 -33.27
C ALA A 35 49.01 -12.00 -32.11
N GLY A 36 49.77 -12.82 -31.42
CA GLY A 36 51.16 -12.54 -31.00
C GLY A 36 51.40 -11.80 -29.72
N CYS A 37 52.00 -12.49 -28.74
CA CYS A 37 52.73 -11.95 -27.60
C CYS A 37 53.82 -10.98 -28.03
N GLY A 38 53.91 -9.82 -27.37
CA GLY A 38 55.05 -8.89 -27.48
C GLY A 38 54.76 -7.58 -26.77
N GLU A 39 55.47 -7.40 -25.66
CA GLU A 39 55.91 -6.16 -25.01
C GLU A 39 55.07 -4.87 -25.02
N GLY A 40 54.70 -4.48 -23.83
CA GLY A 40 54.64 -3.11 -23.30
C GLY A 40 54.12 -1.98 -24.20
N GLU A 41 52.79 -1.82 -24.29
CA GLU A 41 52.20 -0.53 -24.61
C GLU A 41 51.07 -0.20 -23.63
N GLN A 42 51.16 0.99 -23.08
CA GLN A 42 50.14 1.58 -22.21
C GLN A 42 48.81 1.57 -22.96
N VAL A 43 47.89 0.73 -22.51
CA VAL A 43 46.49 0.83 -22.91
C VAL A 43 45.96 2.17 -22.38
N ALA A 44 45.87 3.15 -23.27
CA ALA A 44 45.12 4.36 -23.02
C ALA A 44 43.71 3.94 -22.61
N LYS A 45 43.33 4.18 -21.37
CA LYS A 45 41.94 4.12 -20.93
C LYS A 45 41.16 5.03 -21.88
N ALA A 46 40.39 4.46 -22.77
CA ALA A 46 39.34 5.19 -23.46
C ALA A 46 38.48 5.81 -22.36
N ALA A 47 38.58 7.11 -22.22
CA ALA A 47 37.64 7.87 -21.42
C ALA A 47 36.26 7.62 -22.04
N VAL A 48 35.49 6.80 -21.37
CA VAL A 48 34.05 6.78 -21.58
C VAL A 48 33.61 8.18 -21.18
N ASN A 49 33.40 9.05 -22.15
CA ASN A 49 32.68 10.29 -21.90
C ASN A 49 31.33 9.85 -21.30
N PRO A 50 31.03 10.17 -20.05
CA PRO A 50 29.66 10.06 -19.59
C PRO A 50 28.89 11.06 -20.45
N THR A 51 28.10 10.55 -21.38
CA THR A 51 26.98 11.32 -21.89
C THR A 51 26.15 11.62 -20.66
N THR A 52 26.36 12.78 -20.07
CA THR A 52 25.44 13.36 -19.11
C THR A 52 24.13 13.52 -19.90
N GLN A 53 23.29 12.50 -19.88
CA GLN A 53 21.88 12.72 -20.07
C GLN A 53 21.55 13.76 -18.98
N ARG A 54 21.26 14.99 -19.38
CA ARG A 54 20.61 15.94 -18.50
C ARG A 54 19.36 15.21 -18.01
N VAL A 55 19.36 14.81 -16.74
CA VAL A 55 18.14 14.43 -16.06
C VAL A 55 17.28 15.68 -16.09
N THR A 56 16.34 15.73 -17.02
CA THR A 56 15.39 16.84 -17.09
C THR A 56 14.55 16.76 -15.83
N THR A 57 14.51 17.82 -15.06
CA THR A 57 13.59 17.96 -13.93
C THR A 57 12.18 17.56 -14.40
N PRO A 58 11.50 16.63 -13.74
CA PRO A 58 10.15 16.25 -14.13
C PRO A 58 9.21 17.47 -14.09
N ASP A 59 8.34 17.62 -15.07
CA ASP A 59 7.42 18.76 -15.17
C ASP A 59 6.57 18.96 -13.90
N TRP A 60 6.20 17.85 -13.22
CA TRP A 60 5.41 17.90 -11.99
C TRP A 60 6.19 18.40 -10.76
N LEU A 61 7.53 18.34 -10.79
CA LEU A 61 8.37 18.77 -9.66
C LEU A 61 8.49 20.30 -9.63
N GLY A 62 8.69 20.92 -10.78
CA GLY A 62 8.96 22.36 -10.86
C GLY A 62 10.25 22.77 -10.16
N GLU A 63 10.41 24.05 -9.95
CA GLU A 63 11.52 24.64 -9.20
C GLU A 63 11.12 24.88 -7.73
N ALA A 64 12.11 24.85 -6.83
CA ALA A 64 11.88 25.18 -5.43
C ALA A 64 11.36 26.63 -5.33
N PRO A 65 10.32 26.89 -4.53
CA PRO A 65 9.83 28.25 -4.33
C PRO A 65 10.93 29.18 -3.82
N GLU A 66 11.09 30.34 -4.47
CA GLU A 66 11.95 31.40 -3.96
C GLU A 66 11.26 32.07 -2.76
N VAL A 67 12.04 32.33 -1.73
CA VAL A 67 11.58 33.00 -0.49
C VAL A 67 12.61 34.07 -0.13
N ASN A 68 12.16 35.32 0.00
CA ASN A 68 13.01 36.42 0.42
C ASN A 68 13.00 36.56 1.96
N GLU A 69 14.09 37.02 2.54
CA GLU A 69 14.21 37.15 4.00
C GLU A 69 13.16 38.11 4.62
N ASP A 70 12.74 39.12 3.88
CA ASP A 70 11.71 40.09 4.31
C ASP A 70 10.27 39.55 4.25
N GLU A 71 10.08 38.38 3.64
CA GLU A 71 8.78 37.64 3.64
C GLU A 71 8.61 36.76 4.86
N ILE A 72 9.68 36.50 5.63
CA ILE A 72 9.65 35.65 6.85
C ILE A 72 9.09 36.47 8.00
N ALA A 73 7.88 36.12 8.44
CA ALA A 73 7.21 36.80 9.54
C ALA A 73 7.73 36.34 10.93
N GLU A 74 8.13 35.08 11.04
CA GLU A 74 8.57 34.47 12.30
C GLU A 74 9.70 33.46 12.05
N THR A 75 10.57 33.31 13.05
CA THR A 75 11.60 32.25 13.07
C THR A 75 11.53 31.47 14.38
N ILE A 76 11.39 30.14 14.27
CA ILE A 76 11.30 29.22 15.40
C ILE A 76 12.55 28.34 15.40
N ASP A 77 13.18 28.18 16.59
CA ASP A 77 14.34 27.33 16.77
C ASP A 77 13.97 26.06 17.56
N VAL A 78 14.20 24.87 16.97
CA VAL A 78 13.96 23.57 17.61
C VAL A 78 15.15 22.62 17.39
N ASP A 79 15.13 21.48 18.07
CA ASP A 79 16.11 20.43 17.80
C ASP A 79 15.67 19.56 16.62
N VAL A 80 14.39 19.17 16.58
CA VAL A 80 13.80 18.35 15.51
C VAL A 80 12.47 18.97 15.07
N VAL A 81 12.25 19.07 13.77
CA VAL A 81 10.94 19.39 13.20
C VAL A 81 10.40 18.18 12.44
N VAL A 82 9.12 17.86 12.62
CA VAL A 82 8.41 16.81 11.92
C VAL A 82 7.27 17.42 11.12
N VAL A 83 7.26 17.22 9.82
CA VAL A 83 6.23 17.74 8.91
C VAL A 83 5.26 16.62 8.53
N GLY A 84 3.99 16.78 8.90
CA GLY A 84 2.95 15.77 8.83
C GLY A 84 2.82 15.02 10.15
N CYS A 85 1.71 15.23 10.86
CA CYS A 85 1.41 14.63 12.18
C CYS A 85 0.48 13.40 12.07
N GLY A 86 0.55 12.69 10.94
CA GLY A 86 -0.21 11.46 10.70
C GLY A 86 0.50 10.20 11.23
N THR A 87 0.16 9.04 10.63
CA THR A 87 0.66 7.70 11.01
C THR A 87 2.18 7.59 11.15
N GLY A 88 2.95 8.31 10.32
CA GLY A 88 4.42 8.28 10.39
C GLY A 88 5.02 9.36 11.29
N GLY A 89 4.39 10.54 11.31
CA GLY A 89 4.92 11.69 12.05
C GLY A 89 4.70 11.61 13.54
N ILE A 90 3.54 11.17 14.00
CA ILE A 90 3.26 11.07 15.45
C ILE A 90 4.24 10.13 16.18
N PRO A 91 4.54 8.90 15.68
CA PRO A 91 5.58 8.08 16.30
C PRO A 91 6.98 8.73 16.28
N ALA A 92 7.29 9.51 15.24
CA ALA A 92 8.55 10.24 15.16
C ALA A 92 8.62 11.37 16.20
N ILE A 93 7.54 12.14 16.36
CA ILE A 93 7.43 13.21 17.37
C ILE A 93 7.61 12.63 18.78
N ILE A 94 6.83 11.59 19.11
CA ILE A 94 6.89 10.95 20.44
C ILE A 94 8.30 10.42 20.71
N SER A 95 8.85 9.65 19.76
CA SER A 95 10.16 9.02 19.92
C SER A 95 11.29 10.06 20.04
N ALA A 96 11.22 11.20 19.37
CA ALA A 96 12.16 12.29 19.53
C ALA A 96 11.99 13.01 20.87
N ALA A 97 10.75 13.23 21.32
CA ALA A 97 10.46 13.87 22.61
C ALA A 97 10.90 13.00 23.79
N GLU A 98 10.78 11.65 23.70
CA GLU A 98 11.31 10.70 24.69
C GLU A 98 12.84 10.82 24.88
N GLU A 99 13.58 11.27 23.86
CA GLU A 99 15.04 11.55 23.96
C GLU A 99 15.32 12.93 24.62
N GLY A 100 14.29 13.67 25.04
CA GLY A 100 14.42 14.93 25.78
C GLY A 100 14.83 16.14 24.95
N VAL A 101 14.62 16.12 23.62
CA VAL A 101 14.90 17.24 22.72
C VAL A 101 13.65 18.07 22.43
N ARG A 102 13.82 19.33 22.01
CA ARG A 102 12.71 20.18 21.59
C ARG A 102 12.19 19.74 20.21
N VAL A 103 10.92 19.33 20.17
CA VAL A 103 10.27 18.82 18.96
C VAL A 103 9.10 19.70 18.58
N LEU A 104 9.00 20.04 17.28
CA LEU A 104 7.84 20.71 16.71
C LEU A 104 7.22 19.82 15.64
N GLY A 105 5.95 19.47 15.82
CA GLY A 105 5.11 18.86 14.78
C GLY A 105 4.39 19.94 13.97
N ILE A 106 4.38 19.81 12.64
CA ILE A 106 3.67 20.73 11.73
C ILE A 106 2.70 19.92 10.90
N ASP A 107 1.45 20.38 10.79
CA ASP A 107 0.45 19.75 9.92
C ASP A 107 -0.45 20.80 9.25
N GLN A 108 -0.80 20.56 7.98
CA GLN A 108 -1.76 21.37 7.24
C GLN A 108 -3.20 21.22 7.75
N GLN A 109 -3.50 20.17 8.51
CA GLN A 109 -4.81 19.96 9.12
C GLN A 109 -4.96 20.80 10.41
N ALA A 110 -6.21 20.97 10.86
CA ALA A 110 -6.50 21.72 12.08
C ALA A 110 -6.20 20.92 13.37
N LYS A 111 -5.89 19.64 13.26
CA LYS A 111 -5.57 18.72 14.35
C LYS A 111 -4.90 17.46 13.83
N VAL A 112 -4.33 16.66 14.71
CA VAL A 112 -3.83 15.33 14.34
C VAL A 112 -4.98 14.51 13.74
N SER A 113 -4.74 14.01 12.55
CA SER A 113 -5.71 13.26 11.76
C SER A 113 -5.02 12.15 10.98
N ASN A 114 -5.81 11.23 10.41
CA ASN A 114 -5.31 10.16 9.54
C ASN A 114 -4.24 9.25 10.19
N VAL A 115 -4.24 9.11 11.51
CA VAL A 115 -3.49 8.05 12.19
C VAL A 115 -4.27 6.76 12.02
N ARG A 116 -3.65 5.82 11.29
CA ARG A 116 -4.27 4.53 10.99
C ARG A 116 -4.08 3.56 12.15
N GLU A 117 -5.03 2.65 12.29
CA GLU A 117 -5.14 1.73 13.42
C GLU A 117 -4.81 0.28 13.07
N ASP A 118 -4.78 -0.08 11.78
CA ASP A 118 -4.40 -1.43 11.33
C ASP A 118 -2.86 -1.54 11.28
N ILE A 119 -2.21 -2.06 12.30
CA ILE A 119 -0.75 -1.99 12.51
C ILE A 119 -0.11 -3.36 12.27
N GLY A 120 0.60 -3.52 11.16
CA GLY A 120 1.28 -4.77 10.81
C GLY A 120 2.66 -4.91 11.48
N ALA A 121 2.85 -5.97 12.26
CA ALA A 121 4.11 -6.23 12.94
C ALA A 121 4.40 -7.74 13.06
N ILE A 122 5.67 -8.07 13.23
CA ILE A 122 6.16 -9.42 13.49
C ILE A 122 6.85 -9.46 14.85
N ASP A 123 6.63 -10.55 15.60
CA ASP A 123 7.31 -10.81 16.88
C ASP A 123 6.94 -9.88 18.04
N SER A 124 5.77 -9.23 18.02
CA SER A 124 5.26 -8.52 19.20
C SER A 124 4.97 -9.47 20.38
N ALA A 125 4.92 -8.93 21.58
CA ALA A 125 4.52 -9.69 22.77
C ALA A 125 3.07 -10.21 22.65
N LEU A 126 2.17 -9.40 22.09
CA LEU A 126 0.77 -9.77 21.85
C LEU A 126 0.64 -10.92 20.85
N GLN A 127 1.35 -10.86 19.72
CA GLN A 127 1.36 -11.95 18.75
C GLN A 127 1.87 -13.25 19.37
N LYS A 128 2.98 -13.21 20.10
CA LYS A 128 3.55 -14.39 20.78
C LYS A 128 2.62 -14.97 21.83
N GLU A 129 1.79 -14.17 22.47
CA GLU A 129 0.77 -14.65 23.38
C GLU A 129 -0.37 -15.35 22.63
N THR A 130 -0.89 -14.71 21.58
CA THR A 130 -1.95 -15.29 20.73
C THR A 130 -1.49 -16.58 20.05
N GLU A 131 -0.24 -16.67 19.61
CA GLU A 131 0.34 -17.86 18.98
C GLU A 131 0.32 -19.09 19.90
N LYS A 132 0.39 -18.92 21.23
CA LYS A 132 0.31 -20.06 22.17
C LYS A 132 -1.06 -20.73 22.14
N GLU A 133 -2.11 -19.94 21.93
CA GLU A 133 -3.48 -20.44 21.83
C GLU A 133 -3.81 -20.85 20.38
N PHE A 134 -3.31 -20.11 19.40
CA PHE A 134 -3.54 -20.28 17.96
C PHE A 134 -2.22 -20.50 17.21
N PRO A 135 -1.63 -21.70 17.22
CA PRO A 135 -0.32 -21.95 16.59
C PRO A 135 -0.25 -21.64 15.09
N GLN A 136 -1.40 -21.58 14.40
CA GLN A 136 -1.50 -21.17 13.00
C GLN A 136 -1.11 -19.68 12.78
N PHE A 137 -1.06 -18.87 13.84
CA PHE A 137 -0.61 -17.48 13.78
C PHE A 137 0.91 -17.31 13.87
N HIS A 138 1.62 -18.43 13.83
CA HIS A 138 3.08 -18.39 13.70
C HIS A 138 3.52 -17.70 12.40
N ILE A 139 4.49 -16.79 12.52
CA ILE A 139 5.06 -16.10 11.37
C ILE A 139 6.53 -16.51 11.20
N ASP A 140 6.83 -17.24 10.12
CA ASP A 140 8.22 -17.35 9.70
C ASP A 140 8.65 -16.01 9.06
N LYS A 141 9.51 -15.30 9.78
CA LYS A 141 9.98 -13.97 9.40
C LYS A 141 10.62 -13.93 8.02
N TYR A 142 11.39 -14.95 7.66
CA TYR A 142 12.11 -14.97 6.39
C TYR A 142 11.19 -15.30 5.22
N GLU A 143 10.23 -16.21 5.40
CA GLU A 143 9.19 -16.45 4.40
C GLU A 143 8.32 -15.21 4.19
N ALA A 144 7.96 -14.51 5.27
CA ALA A 144 7.21 -13.27 5.20
C ALA A 144 7.97 -12.18 4.41
N MET A 145 9.26 -12.01 4.67
CA MET A 145 10.11 -11.09 3.90
C MET A 145 10.15 -11.45 2.40
N GLU A 146 10.30 -12.73 2.07
CA GLU A 146 10.30 -13.21 0.68
C GLU A 146 8.97 -12.91 -0.04
N ASP A 147 7.84 -13.05 0.64
CA ASP A 147 6.55 -12.73 0.06
C ASP A 147 6.42 -11.23 -0.27
N ILE A 148 6.90 -10.34 0.60
CA ILE A 148 6.95 -8.89 0.31
C ILE A 148 7.78 -8.62 -0.96
N VAL A 149 8.96 -9.25 -1.06
CA VAL A 149 9.85 -9.09 -2.21
C VAL A 149 9.23 -9.61 -3.51
N ARG A 150 8.51 -10.74 -3.46
CA ARG A 150 7.81 -11.31 -4.62
C ARG A 150 6.73 -10.40 -5.14
N TYR A 151 5.92 -9.79 -4.25
CA TYR A 151 4.90 -8.81 -4.64
C TYR A 151 5.48 -7.58 -5.34
N ALA A 152 6.68 -7.18 -4.95
CA ALA A 152 7.40 -6.05 -5.54
C ALA A 152 8.26 -6.46 -6.77
N ASN A 153 8.16 -7.69 -7.25
CA ASN A 153 9.04 -8.21 -8.30
C ASN A 153 10.54 -7.99 -8.04
N GLY A 154 10.95 -7.90 -6.78
CA GLY A 154 12.33 -7.66 -6.36
C GLY A 154 12.80 -6.20 -6.43
N PHE A 155 11.97 -5.25 -6.86
CA PHE A 155 12.32 -3.82 -6.95
C PHE A 155 12.20 -3.11 -5.59
N VAL A 156 12.88 -3.64 -4.57
CA VAL A 156 12.86 -3.14 -3.18
C VAL A 156 14.25 -3.19 -2.56
N ASP A 157 14.47 -2.41 -1.51
CA ASP A 157 15.63 -2.57 -0.65
C ASP A 157 15.33 -3.62 0.44
N TYR A 158 15.99 -4.77 0.33
CA TYR A 158 15.84 -5.87 1.28
C TYR A 158 16.20 -5.46 2.73
N ASN A 159 17.13 -4.50 2.91
CA ASN A 159 17.50 -4.04 4.23
C ASN A 159 16.38 -3.29 4.93
N LEU A 160 15.54 -2.56 4.18
CA LEU A 160 14.36 -1.90 4.72
C LEU A 160 13.28 -2.90 5.12
N ILE A 161 13.07 -3.96 4.32
CA ILE A 161 12.13 -5.04 4.67
C ILE A 161 12.63 -5.76 5.93
N LYS A 162 13.92 -6.10 5.97
CA LYS A 162 14.53 -6.71 7.15
C LYS A 162 14.44 -5.84 8.38
N LEU A 163 14.63 -4.53 8.25
CA LEU A 163 14.51 -3.57 9.34
C LEU A 163 13.09 -3.59 9.94
N TRP A 164 12.05 -3.56 9.08
CA TRP A 164 10.68 -3.69 9.54
C TRP A 164 10.45 -5.03 10.26
N ALA A 165 10.90 -6.13 9.67
CA ALA A 165 10.72 -7.46 10.24
C ALA A 165 11.45 -7.64 11.59
N ASP A 166 12.55 -6.92 11.80
CA ASP A 166 13.32 -6.97 13.05
C ASP A 166 12.80 -6.01 14.13
N GLU A 167 12.23 -4.86 13.76
CA GLU A 167 11.90 -3.79 14.71
C GLU A 167 10.38 -3.59 14.94
N SER A 168 9.51 -4.10 14.06
CA SER A 168 8.07 -3.84 14.13
C SER A 168 7.40 -4.37 15.39
N GLY A 169 7.80 -5.55 15.87
CA GLY A 169 7.28 -6.10 17.12
C GLY A 169 7.62 -5.22 18.33
N ALA A 170 8.87 -4.78 18.42
CA ALA A 170 9.29 -3.86 19.48
C ALA A 170 8.63 -2.47 19.36
N MET A 171 8.26 -2.05 18.16
CA MET A 171 7.47 -0.84 17.95
C MET A 171 6.05 -1.01 18.49
N VAL A 172 5.38 -2.14 18.21
CA VAL A 172 4.04 -2.43 18.75
C VAL A 172 4.08 -2.53 20.28
N ASP A 173 5.09 -3.22 20.85
CA ASP A 173 5.24 -3.32 22.32
C ASP A 173 5.45 -1.96 22.99
N TRP A 174 6.14 -1.03 22.31
CA TRP A 174 6.28 0.36 22.75
C TRP A 174 4.94 1.11 22.66
N LEU A 175 4.24 0.99 21.53
CA LEU A 175 2.96 1.65 21.30
C LEU A 175 1.87 1.16 22.25
N THR A 176 1.86 -0.15 22.58
CA THR A 176 0.97 -0.77 23.56
C THR A 176 1.08 -0.06 24.91
N LYS A 177 2.29 0.18 25.40
CA LYS A 177 2.52 0.89 26.68
C LYS A 177 2.00 2.32 26.67
N ILE A 178 2.07 2.98 25.52
CA ILE A 178 1.59 4.36 25.36
C ILE A 178 0.07 4.39 25.39
N CYS A 179 -0.59 3.59 24.57
CA CYS A 179 -2.05 3.62 24.46
C CYS A 179 -2.77 3.04 25.68
N GLU A 180 -2.14 2.14 26.42
CA GLU A 180 -2.73 1.57 27.64
C GLU A 180 -2.46 2.40 28.92
N ARG A 181 -1.66 3.49 28.84
CA ARG A 181 -1.24 4.29 30.01
C ARG A 181 -2.41 4.89 30.80
N ASN A 182 -3.48 5.31 30.13
CA ASN A 182 -4.64 5.98 30.73
C ASN A 182 -5.88 5.07 30.81
N GLY A 183 -5.83 3.86 30.21
CA GLY A 183 -6.97 2.95 30.15
C GLY A 183 -8.02 3.34 29.09
N ASP A 184 -7.74 4.32 28.24
CA ASP A 184 -8.66 4.76 27.18
C ASP A 184 -8.62 3.85 25.96
N PHE A 185 -7.50 3.17 25.76
CA PHE A 185 -7.28 2.20 24.68
C PHE A 185 -6.67 0.90 25.20
N ARG A 186 -6.90 -0.17 24.48
CA ARG A 186 -6.23 -1.47 24.65
C ARG A 186 -5.71 -1.94 23.30
N MET A 187 -4.43 -2.28 23.23
CA MET A 187 -3.88 -2.91 22.03
C MET A 187 -4.23 -4.39 22.04
N TRP A 188 -4.63 -4.93 20.89
CA TRP A 188 -4.86 -6.36 20.73
C TRP A 188 -4.29 -6.86 19.40
N HIS A 189 -4.02 -8.17 19.33
CA HIS A 189 -3.57 -8.84 18.13
C HIS A 189 -4.77 -9.43 17.39
N GLU A 190 -4.98 -9.00 16.16
CA GLU A 190 -6.13 -9.40 15.34
C GLU A 190 -5.95 -10.76 14.65
N GLY A 191 -4.73 -11.30 14.63
CA GLY A 191 -4.39 -12.47 13.86
C GLY A 191 -4.22 -12.15 12.37
N SER A 192 -4.60 -13.10 11.53
CA SER A 192 -4.60 -12.93 10.07
C SER A 192 -5.99 -12.57 9.56
N ILE A 193 -6.02 -11.82 8.49
CA ILE A 193 -7.21 -11.65 7.68
C ILE A 193 -7.40 -12.92 6.86
N GLY A 194 -8.15 -13.84 7.41
CA GLY A 194 -8.58 -15.03 6.68
C GLY A 194 -7.67 -16.25 6.82
N THR A 195 -8.27 -17.40 6.58
CA THR A 195 -7.69 -18.67 6.16
C THR A 195 -7.19 -19.63 7.22
N ASP A 196 -7.88 -19.70 8.31
CA ASP A 196 -7.66 -20.79 9.27
C ASP A 196 -8.19 -22.13 8.77
N ASN A 197 -9.02 -22.13 7.74
CA ASN A 197 -9.63 -23.35 7.21
C ASN A 197 -8.71 -24.15 6.28
N GLY A 198 -7.54 -23.63 5.91
CA GLY A 198 -6.56 -24.27 5.06
C GLY A 198 -7.00 -24.49 3.61
N GLN A 199 -8.10 -23.89 3.17
CA GLN A 199 -8.68 -24.07 1.83
C GLN A 199 -8.30 -22.95 0.87
N ALA A 200 -7.99 -21.75 1.38
CA ALA A 200 -7.54 -20.64 0.55
C ALA A 200 -6.12 -20.91 0.01
N ARG A 201 -5.88 -20.44 -1.20
CA ARG A 201 -4.59 -20.62 -1.88
C ARG A 201 -3.56 -19.59 -1.49
N ASP A 202 -4.03 -18.39 -1.18
CA ASP A 202 -3.18 -17.31 -0.76
C ASP A 202 -2.93 -17.39 0.74
N ARG A 203 -1.66 -17.28 1.12
CA ARG A 203 -1.26 -17.21 2.51
C ARG A 203 -1.64 -15.83 3.07
N ALA A 204 -2.23 -15.80 4.25
CA ALA A 204 -2.37 -14.59 5.04
C ALA A 204 -1.44 -14.63 6.25
N TRP A 205 -0.74 -13.52 6.50
CA TRP A 205 0.18 -13.39 7.62
C TRP A 205 -0.51 -12.71 8.80
N ALA A 206 -0.43 -13.33 9.97
CA ALA A 206 -1.05 -12.86 11.21
C ALA A 206 -0.31 -11.64 11.81
N THR A 207 -0.15 -10.58 11.02
CA THR A 207 0.61 -9.40 11.41
C THR A 207 -0.22 -8.30 12.05
N GLY A 208 -1.56 -8.41 12.03
CA GLY A 208 -2.47 -7.33 12.43
C GLY A 208 -2.50 -7.05 13.93
N HIS A 209 -2.41 -5.79 14.28
CA HIS A 209 -2.65 -5.26 15.63
C HIS A 209 -3.52 -4.02 15.54
N SER A 210 -4.39 -3.82 16.52
CA SER A 210 -5.31 -2.67 16.53
C SER A 210 -5.50 -2.12 17.94
N PRO A 211 -5.59 -0.80 18.11
CA PRO A 211 -6.01 -0.19 19.36
C PRO A 211 -7.55 -0.21 19.47
N GLU A 212 -8.07 -0.97 20.41
CA GLU A 212 -9.49 -0.94 20.77
C GLU A 212 -9.75 0.24 21.69
N LYS A 213 -10.68 1.10 21.32
CA LYS A 213 -11.12 2.21 22.16
C LYS A 213 -12.03 1.73 23.28
N LEU A 214 -11.66 2.00 24.52
CA LEU A 214 -12.42 1.67 25.73
C LEU A 214 -13.15 2.89 26.30
N SER A 215 -12.69 4.09 25.97
CA SER A 215 -13.25 5.37 26.44
C SER A 215 -14.57 5.71 25.75
N ASP A 216 -15.52 6.27 26.50
CA ASP A 216 -16.78 6.83 25.98
C ASP A 216 -16.62 8.25 25.40
N ASP A 217 -15.45 8.87 25.52
CA ASP A 217 -15.15 10.18 24.97
C ASP A 217 -15.18 10.15 23.45
N LYS A 218 -16.19 10.78 22.85
CA LYS A 218 -16.40 10.77 21.39
C LYS A 218 -15.37 11.57 20.62
N ASP A 219 -14.72 12.54 21.25
CA ASP A 219 -13.72 13.41 20.63
C ASP A 219 -12.33 12.80 20.69
N LEU A 220 -12.11 11.82 21.54
CA LEU A 220 -10.86 11.08 21.65
C LEU A 220 -10.76 10.04 20.52
N SER A 221 -9.81 10.23 19.62
CA SER A 221 -9.35 9.22 18.68
C SER A 221 -7.97 8.71 19.08
N PHE A 222 -7.54 7.59 18.52
CA PHE A 222 -6.20 7.05 18.76
C PHE A 222 -5.09 8.08 18.45
N GLY A 223 -5.21 8.81 17.32
CA GLY A 223 -4.27 9.86 16.97
C GLY A 223 -4.24 11.02 17.97
N VAL A 224 -5.39 11.41 18.51
CA VAL A 224 -5.50 12.46 19.53
C VAL A 224 -4.88 11.99 20.86
N ASP A 225 -5.07 10.74 21.25
CA ASP A 225 -4.42 10.18 22.45
C ASP A 225 -2.90 10.20 22.33
N LEU A 226 -2.37 9.82 21.18
CA LEU A 226 -0.93 9.89 20.88
C LEU A 226 -0.40 11.33 20.88
N GLN A 227 -1.18 12.30 20.37
CA GLN A 227 -0.83 13.72 20.46
C GLN A 227 -0.72 14.18 21.90
N HIS A 228 -1.71 13.86 22.74
CA HIS A 228 -1.69 14.21 24.16
C HIS A 228 -0.43 13.67 24.85
N TYR A 229 -0.06 12.41 24.55
CA TYR A 229 1.18 11.86 25.10
C TYR A 229 2.43 12.61 24.62
N ALA A 230 2.49 12.98 23.35
CA ALA A 230 3.60 13.79 22.83
C ALA A 230 3.69 15.16 23.54
N GLU A 231 2.55 15.80 23.81
CA GLU A 231 2.46 17.06 24.56
C GLU A 231 2.89 16.90 26.03
N GLU A 232 2.54 15.79 26.68
CA GLU A 232 3.03 15.43 28.02
C GLU A 232 4.57 15.35 28.07
N LEU A 233 5.19 14.90 26.98
CA LEU A 233 6.66 14.85 26.83
C LEU A 233 7.28 16.21 26.43
N GLY A 234 6.45 17.24 26.20
CA GLY A 234 6.89 18.60 25.86
C GLY A 234 7.00 18.89 24.37
N ALA A 235 6.50 18.02 23.48
CA ALA A 235 6.38 18.33 22.07
C ALA A 235 5.37 19.46 21.83
N GLN A 236 5.63 20.29 20.81
CA GLN A 236 4.75 21.37 20.38
C GLN A 236 4.19 21.08 18.98
N PHE A 237 3.04 21.68 18.66
CA PHE A 237 2.37 21.50 17.38
C PHE A 237 1.97 22.84 16.77
N CYS A 238 2.18 22.97 15.46
CA CYS A 238 1.63 24.03 14.60
C CYS A 238 0.71 23.37 13.55
N PHE A 239 -0.59 23.55 13.74
CA PHE A 239 -1.61 23.09 12.80
C PHE A 239 -1.97 24.17 11.78
N GLU A 240 -2.69 23.79 10.71
CA GLU A 240 -3.06 24.67 9.61
C GLU A 240 -1.81 25.37 9.03
N THR A 241 -0.73 24.59 8.92
CA THR A 241 0.59 25.06 8.51
C THR A 241 1.17 24.11 7.46
N SER A 242 1.41 24.63 6.27
CA SER A 242 1.86 23.87 5.10
C SER A 242 3.36 24.02 4.85
N LEU A 243 4.03 22.92 4.47
CA LEU A 243 5.42 22.93 4.03
C LEU A 243 5.56 23.71 2.71
N VAL A 244 6.55 24.61 2.64
CA VAL A 244 6.93 25.32 1.40
C VAL A 244 8.19 24.71 0.80
N ARG A 245 9.27 24.59 1.58
CA ARG A 245 10.52 23.94 1.17
C ARG A 245 11.41 23.61 2.36
N CYS A 246 12.43 22.77 2.15
CA CYS A 246 13.55 22.62 3.06
C CYS A 246 14.61 23.70 2.83
N GLU A 247 15.40 23.98 3.87
CA GLU A 247 16.58 24.84 3.79
C GLU A 247 17.86 24.04 4.00
N GLN A 248 18.90 24.33 3.24
CA GLN A 248 20.20 23.67 3.32
C GLN A 248 21.31 24.68 3.62
N ASP A 249 22.32 24.22 4.35
CA ASP A 249 23.56 24.95 4.49
C ASP A 249 24.46 24.81 3.22
N TYR A 250 25.61 25.48 3.24
CA TYR A 250 26.54 25.45 2.12
C TYR A 250 27.19 24.08 1.86
N LEU A 251 27.08 23.14 2.79
CA LEU A 251 27.54 21.75 2.63
C LEU A 251 26.43 20.81 2.13
N GLY A 252 25.21 21.33 1.97
CA GLY A 252 24.06 20.56 1.52
C GLY A 252 23.36 19.77 2.64
N ARG A 253 23.66 20.05 3.91
CA ARG A 253 22.91 19.53 5.06
C ARG A 253 21.59 20.28 5.17
N VAL A 254 20.50 19.56 5.38
CA VAL A 254 19.19 20.19 5.71
C VAL A 254 19.22 20.68 7.16
N THR A 255 18.95 21.97 7.34
CA THR A 255 19.05 22.68 8.62
C THR A 255 17.72 23.25 9.10
N GLY A 256 16.66 23.13 8.31
CA GLY A 256 15.34 23.64 8.63
C GLY A 256 14.40 23.60 7.47
N ILE A 257 13.27 24.26 7.64
CA ILE A 257 12.21 24.39 6.65
C ILE A 257 11.67 25.82 6.60
N ILE A 258 11.06 26.16 5.47
CA ILE A 258 10.08 27.22 5.37
C ILE A 258 8.71 26.59 5.31
N CYS A 259 7.79 27.07 6.12
CA CYS A 259 6.38 26.71 6.08
C CYS A 259 5.50 27.97 6.02
N ARG A 260 4.24 27.79 5.75
CA ARG A 260 3.25 28.87 5.65
C ARG A 260 2.11 28.61 6.62
N ASP A 261 1.79 29.60 7.45
CA ASP A 261 0.52 29.62 8.16
C ASP A 261 -0.61 29.78 7.12
N ASP A 262 -1.48 28.78 7.03
CA ASP A 262 -2.53 28.74 6.01
C ASP A 262 -3.72 29.66 6.34
N ARG A 263 -3.85 30.14 7.58
CA ARG A 263 -4.86 31.11 7.98
C ARG A 263 -4.40 32.54 7.68
N GLU A 264 -3.18 32.88 8.10
CA GLU A 264 -2.65 34.23 7.98
C GLU A 264 -1.86 34.45 6.67
N GLN A 265 -1.56 33.39 5.93
CA GLN A 265 -0.76 33.39 4.70
C GLN A 265 0.65 33.99 4.91
N THR A 266 1.20 33.86 6.11
CA THR A 266 2.54 34.33 6.46
C THR A 266 3.55 33.20 6.40
N LEU A 267 4.80 33.53 6.07
CA LEU A 267 5.89 32.54 6.04
C LEU A 267 6.58 32.46 7.39
N ILE A 268 6.86 31.25 7.81
CA ILE A 268 7.54 30.91 9.05
C ILE A 268 8.79 30.09 8.71
N ARG A 269 9.94 30.50 9.24
CA ARG A 269 11.16 29.70 9.21
C ARG A 269 11.25 28.82 10.46
N VAL A 270 11.52 27.54 10.30
CA VAL A 270 11.81 26.64 11.42
C VAL A 270 13.23 26.11 11.26
N ASN A 271 14.13 26.57 12.13
CA ASN A 271 15.48 26.03 12.22
C ASN A 271 15.47 24.73 13.02
N ALA A 272 15.96 23.65 12.43
CA ALA A 272 16.06 22.31 13.04
C ALA A 272 17.54 21.94 13.25
N LYS A 273 17.99 22.08 14.48
CA LYS A 273 19.42 21.88 14.81
C LYS A 273 19.90 20.46 14.53
N LYS A 274 19.04 19.46 14.71
CA LYS A 274 19.38 18.04 14.61
C LYS A 274 18.83 17.38 13.37
N GLY A 275 17.60 17.69 12.97
CA GLY A 275 17.02 17.12 11.75
C GLY A 275 15.59 17.55 11.44
N VAL A 276 15.26 17.38 10.17
CA VAL A 276 13.93 17.54 9.59
C VAL A 276 13.41 16.17 9.20
N ILE A 277 12.21 15.82 9.65
CA ILE A 277 11.54 14.56 9.30
C ILE A 277 10.31 14.89 8.46
N LEU A 278 10.25 14.38 7.23
CA LEU A 278 9.11 14.55 6.32
C LEU A 278 8.23 13.32 6.36
N ALA A 279 6.94 13.52 6.66
CA ALA A 279 5.91 12.51 6.84
C ALA A 279 4.57 12.97 6.23
N THR A 280 4.59 13.66 5.09
CA THR A 280 3.45 14.39 4.51
C THR A 280 2.44 13.50 3.77
N GLY A 281 2.73 12.19 3.64
CA GLY A 281 1.74 11.18 3.26
C GLY A 281 1.67 10.84 1.77
N GLY A 282 2.67 11.18 0.97
CA GLY A 282 2.73 10.86 -0.45
C GLY A 282 2.01 11.90 -1.34
N TYR A 283 1.45 11.46 -2.50
CA TYR A 283 0.99 12.41 -3.52
C TYR A 283 -0.34 12.04 -4.21
N VAL A 284 -1.20 11.29 -3.54
CA VAL A 284 -2.45 10.75 -4.13
C VAL A 284 -3.39 11.82 -4.69
N ALA A 285 -3.34 13.05 -4.15
CA ALA A 285 -4.16 14.17 -4.61
C ALA A 285 -3.48 15.07 -5.65
N ASN A 286 -2.22 14.81 -6.00
CA ASN A 286 -1.52 15.53 -7.04
C ASN A 286 -1.67 14.80 -8.38
N ASN A 287 -2.67 15.20 -9.17
CA ASN A 287 -2.98 14.54 -10.44
C ASN A 287 -1.78 14.51 -11.41
N ALA A 288 -0.93 15.52 -11.43
CA ALA A 288 0.24 15.57 -12.31
C ALA A 288 1.29 14.52 -11.88
N MET A 289 1.53 14.37 -10.59
CA MET A 289 2.42 13.33 -10.07
C MET A 289 1.83 11.93 -10.30
N VAL A 290 0.53 11.75 -10.02
CA VAL A 290 -0.15 10.46 -10.24
C VAL A 290 -0.09 10.07 -11.72
N GLU A 291 -0.37 10.98 -12.65
CA GLU A 291 -0.28 10.70 -14.08
C GLU A 291 1.15 10.34 -14.51
N ALA A 292 2.13 11.07 -14.04
CA ALA A 292 3.53 10.87 -14.44
C ALA A 292 4.12 9.57 -13.86
N ARG A 293 3.73 9.19 -12.65
CA ARG A 293 4.35 8.08 -11.91
C ARG A 293 3.49 6.82 -11.85
N GLN A 294 2.17 6.98 -11.98
CA GLN A 294 1.17 5.93 -11.76
C GLN A 294 0.11 5.93 -12.88
N ALA A 295 0.51 6.19 -14.12
CA ALA A 295 -0.40 6.39 -15.25
C ALA A 295 -1.42 5.24 -15.40
N TRP A 296 -1.02 3.99 -15.20
CA TRP A 296 -1.93 2.86 -15.27
C TRP A 296 -2.93 2.83 -14.09
N ASN A 297 -2.51 3.13 -12.87
CA ASN A 297 -3.39 3.27 -11.70
C ASN A 297 -4.38 4.44 -11.88
N ASN A 298 -3.92 5.55 -12.48
CA ASN A 298 -4.77 6.69 -12.78
C ASN A 298 -5.91 6.33 -13.75
N ARG A 299 -5.65 5.45 -14.71
CA ARG A 299 -6.67 4.95 -15.65
C ARG A 299 -7.68 4.01 -15.01
N LEU A 300 -7.30 3.28 -13.97
CA LEU A 300 -8.20 2.43 -13.17
C LEU A 300 -9.09 3.22 -12.21
N LYS A 301 -8.67 4.41 -11.83
CA LYS A 301 -9.26 5.18 -10.74
C LYS A 301 -10.71 5.56 -11.03
N ILE A 302 -11.59 5.21 -10.11
CA ILE A 302 -12.97 5.72 -10.04
C ILE A 302 -13.04 6.84 -8.98
N ASN A 303 -12.32 6.67 -7.86
CA ASN A 303 -12.27 7.68 -6.80
C ASN A 303 -10.94 7.58 -6.03
N THR A 304 -10.65 8.62 -5.25
CA THR A 304 -9.56 8.64 -4.27
C THR A 304 -10.12 8.65 -2.85
N ALA A 305 -9.35 8.14 -1.90
CA ALA A 305 -9.74 8.19 -0.50
C ALA A 305 -9.99 9.64 -0.05
N PRO A 306 -11.08 9.94 0.66
CA PRO A 306 -11.33 11.25 1.19
C PRO A 306 -10.38 11.57 2.35
N GLY A 307 -10.15 12.85 2.55
CA GLY A 307 -9.46 13.40 3.71
C GLY A 307 -8.00 13.73 3.49
N GLY A 308 -7.60 14.93 3.92
CA GLY A 308 -6.26 15.48 4.01
C GLY A 308 -5.35 15.06 2.87
N SER A 309 -5.68 15.49 1.69
CA SER A 309 -5.21 14.89 0.45
C SER A 309 -3.73 15.23 0.22
N PRO A 310 -2.79 14.29 0.44
CA PRO A 310 -1.37 14.52 0.23
C PRO A 310 -1.05 14.93 -1.20
N THR A 311 -0.31 16.03 -1.36
CA THR A 311 0.01 16.65 -2.65
C THR A 311 1.46 16.47 -3.10
N GLY A 312 2.23 15.69 -2.32
CA GLY A 312 3.64 15.42 -2.63
C GLY A 312 4.61 16.47 -2.13
N ASP A 313 4.21 17.32 -1.20
CA ASP A 313 5.02 18.47 -0.77
C ASP A 313 6.32 18.02 -0.10
N GLY A 314 6.29 16.98 0.76
CA GLY A 314 7.49 16.41 1.35
C GLY A 314 8.43 15.79 0.32
N ILE A 315 7.87 15.06 -0.65
CA ILE A 315 8.65 14.45 -1.74
C ILE A 315 9.31 15.53 -2.59
N LYS A 316 8.57 16.56 -2.99
CA LYS A 316 9.11 17.69 -3.77
C LYS A 316 10.20 18.42 -2.99
N ALA A 317 9.96 18.72 -1.71
CA ALA A 317 10.92 19.42 -0.86
C ALA A 317 12.23 18.63 -0.71
N ALA A 318 12.16 17.31 -0.58
CA ALA A 318 13.32 16.44 -0.54
C ALA A 318 14.05 16.38 -1.89
N MET A 319 13.32 16.30 -3.00
CA MET A 319 13.92 16.27 -4.35
C MET A 319 14.59 17.61 -4.71
N TRP A 320 14.08 18.74 -4.27
CA TRP A 320 14.76 20.03 -4.42
C TRP A 320 16.08 20.09 -3.62
N CYS A 321 16.19 19.27 -2.56
CA CYS A 321 17.45 19.07 -1.83
C CYS A 321 18.40 18.04 -2.48
N GLY A 322 18.02 17.46 -3.62
CA GLY A 322 18.82 16.49 -4.39
C GLY A 322 18.54 15.03 -4.03
N ALA A 323 17.42 14.72 -3.35
CA ALA A 323 17.01 13.35 -3.09
C ALA A 323 16.57 12.62 -4.37
N ASP A 324 16.82 11.32 -4.41
CA ASP A 324 16.34 10.42 -5.45
C ASP A 324 14.98 9.81 -5.07
N ILE A 325 14.21 9.43 -6.07
CA ILE A 325 12.86 8.85 -5.89
C ILE A 325 12.82 7.44 -6.50
N ASP A 326 11.98 6.57 -5.96
CA ASP A 326 11.77 5.23 -6.50
C ASP A 326 11.56 5.24 -8.01
N PRO A 327 12.18 4.32 -8.76
CA PRO A 327 12.04 4.29 -10.22
C PRO A 327 10.66 3.83 -10.69
N ILE A 328 9.93 3.09 -9.87
CA ILE A 328 8.65 2.47 -10.20
C ILE A 328 7.59 2.92 -9.21
N GLY A 329 6.47 3.42 -9.73
CA GLY A 329 5.32 3.80 -8.91
C GLY A 329 4.66 2.59 -8.25
N CYS A 330 4.16 2.81 -7.03
CA CYS A 330 3.39 1.83 -6.26
C CYS A 330 2.26 2.54 -5.50
N ALA A 331 1.12 1.87 -5.37
CA ALA A 331 -0.03 2.41 -4.65
C ALA A 331 -0.79 1.30 -3.91
N VAL A 332 -1.56 1.70 -2.91
CA VAL A 332 -2.65 0.86 -2.40
C VAL A 332 -3.90 1.21 -3.18
N THR A 333 -4.39 0.23 -3.92
CA THR A 333 -5.61 0.34 -4.70
C THR A 333 -6.58 -0.74 -4.27
N PHE A 334 -7.81 -0.35 -3.93
CA PHE A 334 -8.85 -1.29 -3.55
C PHE A 334 -9.91 -1.37 -4.64
N ASN A 335 -10.44 -2.53 -4.91
CA ASN A 335 -11.63 -2.70 -5.74
C ASN A 335 -12.93 -2.40 -4.97
N ARG A 336 -12.92 -1.31 -4.19
CA ARG A 336 -14.03 -0.85 -3.35
C ARG A 336 -14.66 0.46 -3.82
N ALA A 337 -14.55 0.76 -5.10
CA ALA A 337 -15.29 1.86 -5.70
C ALA A 337 -16.33 1.32 -6.67
N CYS A 338 -17.47 1.99 -6.75
CA CYS A 338 -18.47 1.73 -7.77
C CYS A 338 -18.78 2.99 -8.57
N CYS A 339 -19.14 2.80 -9.82
CA CYS A 339 -19.67 3.85 -10.71
C CYS A 339 -21.02 3.43 -11.31
N LYS A 340 -21.70 4.37 -11.94
CA LYS A 340 -22.96 4.08 -12.62
C LYS A 340 -22.72 3.27 -13.90
N PRO A 341 -23.72 2.57 -14.42
CA PRO A 341 -23.57 1.73 -15.63
C PRO A 341 -23.10 2.47 -16.89
N ASP A 342 -23.26 3.79 -16.94
CA ASP A 342 -22.88 4.67 -18.06
C ASP A 342 -21.59 5.47 -17.80
N GLU A 343 -20.92 5.26 -16.68
CA GLU A 343 -19.67 5.93 -16.29
C GLU A 343 -18.46 5.04 -16.55
N THR A 344 -17.26 5.64 -16.70
CA THR A 344 -15.99 4.95 -17.01
C THR A 344 -14.90 5.27 -16.00
N ALA A 345 -14.02 4.31 -15.71
CA ALA A 345 -12.83 4.54 -14.90
C ALA A 345 -11.87 5.54 -15.58
N GLY A 346 -11.03 6.22 -14.77
CA GLY A 346 -10.06 7.21 -15.25
C GLY A 346 -10.67 8.54 -15.69
N SER A 347 -11.99 8.68 -15.65
CA SER A 347 -12.71 9.93 -15.90
C SER A 347 -12.83 10.75 -14.61
N ASP A 348 -13.42 11.96 -14.71
CA ASP A 348 -13.75 12.78 -13.54
C ASP A 348 -14.93 12.25 -12.70
N VAL A 349 -15.23 10.96 -12.84
CA VAL A 349 -16.27 10.26 -12.09
C VAL A 349 -15.93 10.27 -10.61
N LYS A 350 -16.90 10.70 -9.83
CA LYS A 350 -16.87 10.62 -8.38
C LYS A 350 -17.72 9.41 -7.95
N GLY A 351 -17.15 8.23 -8.07
CA GLY A 351 -17.80 6.99 -7.65
C GLY A 351 -18.11 6.97 -6.15
N LYS A 352 -18.82 5.97 -5.74
CA LYS A 352 -19.17 5.72 -4.35
C LYS A 352 -18.33 4.60 -3.77
N TRP A 353 -18.28 4.53 -2.44
CA TRP A 353 -17.70 3.41 -1.73
C TRP A 353 -18.57 2.17 -1.89
N TRP A 354 -17.93 1.05 -2.26
CA TRP A 354 -18.55 -0.26 -2.39
C TRP A 354 -17.87 -1.25 -1.46
N TRP A 355 -18.52 -1.63 -0.37
CA TRP A 355 -17.89 -2.45 0.68
C TRP A 355 -17.51 -3.84 0.20
N PHE A 356 -18.35 -4.50 -0.59
CA PHE A 356 -18.14 -5.87 -1.02
C PHE A 356 -17.29 -6.05 -2.29
N GLY A 357 -16.64 -5.03 -2.78
CA GLY A 357 -15.83 -5.14 -4.01
C GLY A 357 -14.75 -6.21 -3.97
N GLU A 358 -14.25 -6.55 -2.77
CA GLU A 358 -13.26 -7.62 -2.57
C GLU A 358 -13.89 -9.01 -2.42
N GLN A 359 -15.18 -9.12 -2.20
CA GLN A 359 -15.82 -10.42 -2.08
C GLN A 359 -15.74 -11.19 -3.41
N PRO A 360 -15.52 -12.51 -3.36
CA PRO A 360 -15.36 -13.32 -4.56
C PRO A 360 -16.71 -13.70 -5.19
N PHE A 361 -17.61 -12.73 -5.34
CA PHE A 361 -18.82 -12.86 -6.14
C PHE A 361 -18.49 -13.11 -7.60
N LEU A 362 -19.43 -13.54 -8.41
CA LEU A 362 -19.24 -13.63 -9.84
C LEU A 362 -18.87 -12.26 -10.41
N LYS A 363 -17.76 -12.20 -11.15
CA LYS A 363 -17.29 -10.97 -11.82
C LYS A 363 -17.30 -11.17 -13.34
N VAL A 364 -17.98 -10.25 -14.01
CA VAL A 364 -17.99 -10.21 -15.48
C VAL A 364 -17.45 -8.86 -15.98
N ASN A 365 -16.76 -8.87 -17.11
CA ASN A 365 -16.35 -7.66 -17.80
C ASN A 365 -17.54 -7.00 -18.51
N LEU A 366 -17.32 -5.86 -19.16
CA LEU A 366 -18.39 -5.12 -19.84
C LEU A 366 -18.89 -5.79 -21.13
N ASN A 367 -18.27 -6.88 -21.56
CA ASN A 367 -18.80 -7.76 -22.60
C ASN A 367 -19.73 -8.86 -22.04
N GLY A 368 -19.95 -8.89 -20.73
CA GLY A 368 -20.74 -9.92 -20.05
C GLY A 368 -19.97 -11.23 -19.85
N GLU A 369 -18.66 -11.22 -19.98
CA GLU A 369 -17.80 -12.41 -19.91
C GLU A 369 -17.02 -12.46 -18.59
N ARG A 370 -16.99 -13.63 -17.96
CA ARG A 370 -16.12 -13.92 -16.84
C ARG A 370 -14.66 -13.85 -17.29
N PHE A 371 -13.74 -13.25 -16.51
CA PHE A 371 -12.38 -12.94 -16.98
C PHE A 371 -11.24 -13.33 -16.00
N CYS A 372 -11.56 -13.83 -14.81
CA CYS A 372 -10.56 -14.13 -13.77
C CYS A 372 -11.07 -15.12 -12.72
N ASN A 373 -10.18 -15.61 -11.86
CA ASN A 373 -10.56 -16.16 -10.56
C ASN A 373 -10.90 -15.01 -9.61
N GLU A 374 -12.12 -14.95 -9.14
CA GLU A 374 -12.63 -13.88 -8.29
C GLU A 374 -12.05 -13.88 -6.87
N SER A 375 -11.33 -14.93 -6.50
CA SER A 375 -10.66 -15.05 -5.18
C SER A 375 -9.29 -14.37 -5.12
N GLY A 376 -8.83 -13.76 -6.21
CA GLY A 376 -7.53 -13.09 -6.25
C GLY A 376 -7.46 -11.87 -5.32
N PRO A 377 -6.26 -11.49 -4.87
CA PRO A 377 -6.02 -10.26 -4.11
C PRO A 377 -6.59 -9.03 -4.81
N TYR A 378 -7.04 -8.04 -4.05
CA TYR A 378 -7.75 -6.88 -4.59
C TYR A 378 -6.94 -6.08 -5.62
N ASP A 379 -5.63 -5.96 -5.44
CA ASP A 379 -4.75 -5.29 -6.40
C ASP A 379 -4.59 -6.11 -7.69
N TYR A 380 -4.43 -7.44 -7.61
CA TYR A 380 -4.39 -8.31 -8.79
C TYR A 380 -5.72 -8.33 -9.53
N MET A 381 -6.84 -8.25 -8.82
CA MET A 381 -8.15 -8.09 -9.43
C MET A 381 -8.23 -6.81 -10.27
N LEU A 382 -7.70 -5.69 -9.72
CA LEU A 382 -7.64 -4.42 -10.45
C LEU A 382 -6.65 -4.47 -11.64
N HIS A 383 -5.51 -5.18 -11.50
CA HIS A 383 -4.61 -5.40 -12.63
C HIS A 383 -5.30 -6.20 -13.74
N SER A 384 -6.10 -7.21 -13.39
CA SER A 384 -6.91 -7.96 -14.35
C SER A 384 -7.98 -7.07 -14.97
N ALA A 385 -8.63 -6.20 -14.20
CA ALA A 385 -9.60 -5.23 -14.68
C ALA A 385 -8.98 -4.20 -15.65
N PHE A 386 -7.72 -3.82 -15.46
CA PHE A 386 -7.00 -2.93 -16.38
C PHE A 386 -6.96 -3.48 -17.83
N MET A 387 -6.97 -4.80 -17.97
CA MET A 387 -6.98 -5.47 -19.27
C MET A 387 -8.39 -5.61 -19.86
N GLN A 388 -9.43 -5.20 -19.14
CA GLN A 388 -10.82 -5.30 -19.58
C GLN A 388 -11.33 -3.99 -20.19
N PRO A 389 -12.44 -4.01 -20.97
CA PRO A 389 -13.06 -2.79 -21.48
C PRO A 389 -13.35 -1.80 -20.36
N ASP A 390 -13.00 -0.53 -20.58
CA ASP A 390 -13.16 0.60 -19.65
C ASP A 390 -12.54 0.39 -18.26
N HIS A 391 -11.67 -0.62 -18.11
CA HIS A 391 -10.92 -0.91 -16.87
C HIS A 391 -11.82 -1.12 -15.64
N THR A 392 -13.05 -1.57 -15.84
CA THR A 392 -14.04 -1.89 -14.81
C THR A 392 -14.65 -3.27 -15.06
N TYR A 393 -15.38 -3.76 -14.08
CA TYR A 393 -16.13 -5.00 -14.16
C TYR A 393 -17.44 -4.88 -13.38
N VAL A 394 -18.27 -5.89 -13.43
CA VAL A 394 -19.54 -5.98 -12.69
C VAL A 394 -19.46 -7.13 -11.70
N ASP A 395 -19.72 -6.84 -10.42
CA ASP A 395 -20.02 -7.86 -9.41
C ASP A 395 -21.46 -8.29 -9.56
N ILE A 396 -21.72 -9.60 -9.59
CA ILE A 396 -23.07 -10.20 -9.62
C ILE A 396 -23.22 -11.15 -8.43
N PHE A 397 -24.27 -10.97 -7.65
CA PHE A 397 -24.60 -11.79 -6.48
C PHE A 397 -26.12 -11.82 -6.28
N ASP A 398 -26.62 -12.62 -5.35
CA ASP A 398 -28.04 -12.77 -5.09
C ASP A 398 -28.43 -12.41 -3.65
N SER A 399 -29.69 -12.67 -3.28
CA SER A 399 -30.22 -12.31 -1.96
C SER A 399 -29.58 -13.05 -0.80
N ASP A 400 -28.87 -14.15 -1.05
CA ASP A 400 -28.15 -14.93 -0.03
C ASP A 400 -26.76 -14.37 0.30
N TYR A 401 -26.43 -13.15 -0.13
CA TYR A 401 -25.12 -12.52 0.03
C TYR A 401 -24.59 -12.56 1.48
N VAL A 402 -25.44 -12.50 2.49
CA VAL A 402 -25.02 -12.55 3.91
C VAL A 402 -24.38 -13.90 4.24
N GLU A 403 -25.03 -15.00 3.81
CA GLU A 403 -24.51 -16.34 4.01
C GLU A 403 -23.29 -16.61 3.11
N GLN A 404 -23.32 -16.10 1.88
CA GLN A 404 -22.19 -16.19 0.96
C GLN A 404 -20.95 -15.53 1.56
N VAL A 405 -21.05 -14.28 2.05
CA VAL A 405 -19.94 -13.58 2.72
C VAL A 405 -19.47 -14.31 3.96
N ARG A 406 -20.40 -14.90 4.74
CA ARG A 406 -20.02 -15.69 5.92
C ARG A 406 -19.14 -16.90 5.57
N ILE A 407 -19.42 -17.57 4.46
CA ILE A 407 -18.66 -18.75 4.01
C ILE A 407 -17.37 -18.35 3.31
N MET A 408 -17.45 -17.34 2.44
CA MET A 408 -16.30 -16.84 1.64
C MET A 408 -15.35 -15.92 2.38
N ASN A 409 -15.62 -15.61 3.54
CA ASN A 409 -15.16 -14.76 4.61
C ASN A 409 -13.69 -14.28 4.63
N GLU A 410 -12.84 -14.82 3.82
CA GLU A 410 -11.39 -14.75 3.96
C GLU A 410 -10.72 -13.82 2.93
N VAL A 411 -11.49 -12.93 2.31
CA VAL A 411 -10.96 -12.04 1.26
C VAL A 411 -10.90 -10.61 1.76
N GLY A 412 -9.70 -10.13 1.97
CA GLY A 412 -9.45 -8.76 2.36
C GLY A 412 -10.16 -8.34 3.66
N CYS A 413 -10.47 -7.05 3.80
CA CYS A 413 -11.12 -6.47 4.98
C CYS A 413 -12.64 -6.30 4.83
N CYS A 414 -13.27 -6.66 3.71
CA CYS A 414 -14.68 -6.39 3.43
C CYS A 414 -15.62 -7.49 3.96
N ARG A 415 -15.73 -7.58 5.27
CA ARG A 415 -16.45 -8.61 6.00
C ARG A 415 -17.70 -8.08 6.67
N LEU A 416 -18.53 -8.96 7.19
CA LEU A 416 -19.75 -8.63 7.93
C LEU A 416 -19.65 -8.99 9.41
N TYR A 417 -20.05 -8.06 10.25
CA TYR A 417 -20.27 -8.30 11.67
C TYR A 417 -21.70 -8.86 11.86
N PRO A 418 -22.00 -9.81 12.72
CA PRO A 418 -21.17 -10.30 13.83
C PRO A 418 -20.36 -11.56 13.52
N PHE A 419 -20.08 -11.85 12.27
CA PHE A 419 -19.25 -13.03 11.96
C PHE A 419 -17.83 -12.78 12.48
N ASP A 420 -17.39 -13.70 13.34
CA ASP A 420 -16.07 -13.63 13.95
C ASP A 420 -15.01 -14.07 12.95
N ASN A 421 -14.49 -13.16 12.22
CA ASN A 421 -13.61 -13.36 11.10
C ASN A 421 -12.41 -12.41 11.08
N GLY A 422 -12.14 -11.80 12.21
CA GLY A 422 -10.85 -11.23 12.58
C GLY A 422 -10.46 -9.90 11.93
N ALA A 423 -11.25 -9.27 11.09
CA ALA A 423 -10.83 -7.99 10.54
C ALA A 423 -11.42 -6.80 11.32
N PRO A 424 -10.63 -5.75 11.60
CA PRO A 424 -11.08 -4.60 12.37
C PRO A 424 -12.15 -3.77 11.65
N SER A 425 -12.19 -3.85 10.33
CA SER A 425 -13.08 -3.07 9.46
C SER A 425 -14.39 -3.77 9.15
N ASN A 426 -14.92 -4.58 10.05
CA ASN A 426 -16.20 -5.27 9.86
C ASN A 426 -17.36 -4.28 9.81
N ARG A 427 -18.30 -4.54 8.89
CA ARG A 427 -19.53 -3.76 8.73
C ARG A 427 -20.72 -4.55 9.22
N GLY A 428 -21.64 -3.90 9.93
CA GLY A 428 -22.86 -4.56 10.40
C GLY A 428 -23.78 -4.96 9.25
N ILE A 429 -24.50 -6.08 9.39
CA ILE A 429 -25.45 -6.58 8.39
C ILE A 429 -26.55 -5.54 8.10
N GLU A 430 -27.11 -4.92 9.16
CA GLU A 430 -28.14 -3.88 9.00
C GLU A 430 -27.60 -2.65 8.26
N GLN A 431 -26.36 -2.26 8.55
CA GLN A 431 -25.73 -1.15 7.87
C GLN A 431 -25.47 -1.48 6.40
N MET A 432 -25.11 -2.71 6.08
CA MET A 432 -24.92 -3.15 4.70
C MET A 432 -26.22 -3.12 3.91
N ALA A 433 -27.33 -3.50 4.52
CA ALA A 433 -28.67 -3.38 3.91
C ALA A 433 -29.02 -1.92 3.61
N ALA A 434 -28.75 -1.00 4.55
CA ALA A 434 -28.95 0.43 4.33
C ALA A 434 -28.03 1.00 3.23
N ASP A 435 -26.78 0.52 3.13
CA ASP A 435 -25.88 0.90 2.04
C ASP A 435 -26.41 0.45 0.69
N PHE A 436 -27.01 -0.75 0.60
CA PHE A 436 -27.63 -1.24 -0.63
C PHE A 436 -28.80 -0.34 -1.06
N GLU A 437 -29.70 0.02 -0.14
CA GLU A 437 -30.80 0.93 -0.42
C GLU A 437 -30.29 2.29 -0.94
N ASN A 438 -29.28 2.87 -0.27
CA ASN A 438 -28.67 4.13 -0.68
C ASN A 438 -27.99 4.06 -2.07
N LEU A 439 -27.32 2.95 -2.38
CA LEU A 439 -26.66 2.75 -3.66
C LEU A 439 -27.68 2.48 -4.78
N GLU A 440 -28.76 1.75 -4.50
CA GLU A 440 -29.87 1.51 -5.44
C GLU A 440 -30.58 2.82 -5.78
N GLU A 441 -31.00 3.61 -4.77
CA GLU A 441 -31.62 4.92 -4.95
C GLU A 441 -30.75 5.90 -5.73
N ALA A 442 -29.42 5.85 -5.50
CA ALA A 442 -28.47 6.70 -6.20
C ALA A 442 -28.12 6.20 -7.63
N GLY A 443 -28.59 5.01 -8.03
CA GLY A 443 -28.40 4.44 -9.35
C GLY A 443 -27.03 3.79 -9.58
N TYR A 444 -26.39 3.29 -8.54
CA TYR A 444 -25.12 2.54 -8.60
C TYR A 444 -25.34 1.03 -8.52
N LEU A 445 -26.17 0.57 -7.60
CA LEU A 445 -26.55 -0.84 -7.44
C LEU A 445 -27.82 -1.12 -8.24
N MET A 446 -27.76 -2.14 -9.11
CA MET A 446 -28.92 -2.61 -9.85
C MET A 446 -29.48 -3.85 -9.18
N LYS A 447 -30.80 -3.96 -9.17
CA LYS A 447 -31.56 -5.07 -8.61
C LYS A 447 -32.60 -5.56 -9.61
N ALA A 448 -32.71 -6.87 -9.78
CA ALA A 448 -33.67 -7.49 -10.72
C ALA A 448 -34.05 -8.91 -10.29
N ASP A 449 -35.19 -9.39 -10.76
CA ASP A 449 -35.65 -10.76 -10.48
C ASP A 449 -35.06 -11.78 -11.45
N THR A 450 -34.49 -11.33 -12.58
CA THR A 450 -33.84 -12.18 -13.57
C THR A 450 -32.48 -11.61 -13.99
N ILE A 451 -31.59 -12.48 -14.49
CA ILE A 451 -30.25 -12.06 -14.97
C ILE A 451 -30.36 -11.24 -16.25
N GLU A 452 -31.33 -11.54 -17.11
CA GLU A 452 -31.60 -10.78 -18.34
C GLU A 452 -31.96 -9.32 -18.02
N GLU A 453 -32.85 -9.13 -17.04
CA GLU A 453 -33.22 -7.79 -16.58
C GLU A 453 -32.03 -7.08 -15.92
N LEU A 454 -31.27 -7.81 -15.09
CA LEU A 454 -30.09 -7.26 -14.42
C LEU A 454 -29.04 -6.79 -15.44
N ALA A 455 -28.71 -7.62 -16.41
CA ALA A 455 -27.74 -7.29 -17.48
C ALA A 455 -28.20 -6.05 -18.27
N SER A 456 -29.51 -5.95 -18.56
CA SER A 456 -30.08 -4.78 -19.24
C SER A 456 -29.94 -3.50 -18.40
N LYS A 457 -30.18 -3.55 -17.09
CA LYS A 457 -30.01 -2.41 -16.16
C LYS A 457 -28.55 -2.00 -16.01
N LEU A 458 -27.61 -2.96 -16.09
CA LEU A 458 -26.18 -2.74 -16.02
C LEU A 458 -25.55 -2.25 -17.33
N ASN A 459 -26.35 -2.19 -18.40
CA ASN A 459 -25.91 -1.81 -19.75
C ASN A 459 -24.78 -2.72 -20.29
N ILE A 460 -24.90 -4.04 -20.06
CA ILE A 460 -23.98 -5.06 -20.58
C ILE A 460 -24.74 -6.08 -21.46
N PRO A 461 -24.04 -6.81 -22.38
CA PRO A 461 -24.69 -7.76 -23.30
C PRO A 461 -25.45 -8.87 -22.56
N VAL A 462 -26.76 -8.94 -22.76
CA VAL A 462 -27.66 -9.87 -22.06
C VAL A 462 -27.26 -11.32 -22.32
N ASP A 463 -27.15 -11.71 -23.58
CA ASP A 463 -26.89 -13.11 -23.97
C ASP A 463 -25.56 -13.63 -23.34
N LYS A 464 -24.52 -12.81 -23.39
CA LYS A 464 -23.20 -13.16 -22.84
C LYS A 464 -23.20 -13.23 -21.32
N THR A 465 -23.89 -12.31 -20.66
CA THR A 465 -24.05 -12.30 -19.20
C THR A 465 -24.79 -13.55 -18.73
N VAL A 466 -25.88 -13.91 -19.40
CA VAL A 466 -26.65 -15.14 -19.11
C VAL A 466 -25.80 -16.40 -19.33
N GLU A 467 -25.01 -16.45 -20.41
CA GLU A 467 -24.06 -17.55 -20.67
C GLU A 467 -23.06 -17.70 -19.52
N SER A 468 -22.40 -16.60 -19.12
CA SER A 468 -21.43 -16.58 -18.02
C SER A 468 -22.05 -16.98 -16.69
N PHE A 469 -23.23 -16.46 -16.38
CA PHE A 469 -23.97 -16.76 -15.16
C PHE A 469 -24.35 -18.26 -15.09
N ASN A 470 -24.92 -18.81 -16.16
CA ASN A 470 -25.30 -20.22 -16.20
C ASN A 470 -24.10 -21.15 -16.08
N ARG A 471 -22.97 -20.81 -16.73
CA ARG A 471 -21.73 -21.57 -16.67
C ARG A 471 -21.13 -21.52 -15.26
N TYR A 472 -21.14 -20.35 -14.61
CA TYR A 472 -20.70 -20.22 -13.21
C TYR A 472 -21.55 -21.10 -12.28
N ASN A 473 -22.86 -21.09 -12.41
CA ASN A 473 -23.76 -21.93 -11.62
C ASN A 473 -23.57 -23.43 -11.89
N GLU A 474 -23.19 -23.82 -13.12
CA GLU A 474 -22.83 -25.19 -13.42
C GLU A 474 -21.58 -25.61 -12.65
N PHE A 475 -20.54 -24.77 -12.62
CA PHE A 475 -19.34 -25.03 -11.81
C PHE A 475 -19.63 -25.11 -10.32
N ALA A 476 -20.50 -24.25 -9.81
CA ALA A 476 -20.92 -24.30 -8.41
C ALA A 476 -21.59 -25.65 -8.06
N ARG A 477 -22.48 -26.15 -8.93
CA ARG A 477 -23.12 -27.46 -8.76
C ARG A 477 -22.15 -28.64 -8.89
N GLN A 478 -21.15 -28.53 -9.75
CA GLN A 478 -20.09 -29.54 -9.94
C GLN A 478 -19.06 -29.51 -8.80
N GLY A 479 -18.94 -28.37 -8.09
CA GLY A 479 -17.91 -28.14 -7.08
C GLY A 479 -16.51 -27.96 -7.67
N HIS A 480 -16.40 -27.59 -8.95
CA HIS A 480 -15.13 -27.36 -9.65
C HIS A 480 -15.28 -26.34 -10.75
N ASP A 481 -14.35 -25.39 -10.83
CA ASP A 481 -14.28 -24.35 -11.83
C ASP A 481 -13.24 -24.70 -12.90
N ASP A 482 -13.71 -25.15 -14.06
CA ASP A 482 -12.86 -25.55 -15.19
C ASP A 482 -12.24 -24.34 -15.91
N ASP A 483 -12.75 -23.12 -15.71
CA ASP A 483 -12.26 -21.92 -16.40
C ASP A 483 -11.07 -21.27 -15.66
N TYR A 484 -11.25 -20.98 -14.38
CA TYR A 484 -10.27 -20.20 -13.60
C TYR A 484 -9.87 -20.87 -12.29
N ASN A 485 -10.36 -22.07 -12.04
CA ASN A 485 -10.03 -22.89 -10.87
C ASN A 485 -10.26 -22.15 -9.53
N LYS A 486 -11.39 -21.44 -9.42
CA LYS A 486 -11.85 -20.85 -8.16
C LYS A 486 -12.05 -21.92 -7.10
N GLU A 487 -11.75 -21.60 -5.87
CA GLU A 487 -11.84 -22.56 -4.76
C GLU A 487 -13.27 -23.10 -4.60
N PRO A 488 -13.45 -24.41 -4.42
CA PRO A 488 -14.78 -25.03 -4.34
C PRO A 488 -15.70 -24.43 -3.27
N TYR A 489 -15.16 -24.06 -2.11
CA TYR A 489 -15.96 -23.48 -1.01
C TYR A 489 -16.44 -22.05 -1.30
N ARG A 490 -15.84 -21.37 -2.29
CA ARG A 490 -16.22 -20.04 -2.79
C ARG A 490 -17.09 -20.11 -4.05
N LEU A 491 -17.27 -21.31 -4.63
CA LEU A 491 -18.20 -21.54 -5.75
C LEU A 491 -19.61 -21.75 -5.20
N MET A 492 -20.37 -20.68 -5.11
CA MET A 492 -21.73 -20.72 -4.58
C MET A 492 -22.73 -20.48 -5.71
N GLU A 493 -23.75 -21.34 -5.79
CA GLU A 493 -24.81 -21.21 -6.80
C GLU A 493 -25.63 -19.95 -6.53
N LEU A 494 -25.80 -19.13 -7.55
CA LEU A 494 -26.63 -17.94 -7.52
C LEU A 494 -28.02 -18.30 -8.06
N ASN A 495 -28.99 -18.58 -7.17
CA ASN A 495 -30.31 -19.07 -7.53
C ASN A 495 -31.45 -18.48 -6.67
N HIS A 496 -31.14 -17.47 -5.84
CA HIS A 496 -32.09 -16.82 -4.94
C HIS A 496 -32.32 -15.35 -5.33
N PRO A 497 -33.28 -15.05 -6.23
CA PRO A 497 -33.59 -13.66 -6.55
C PRO A 497 -34.13 -12.88 -5.33
N PRO A 498 -34.01 -11.55 -5.27
CA PRO A 498 -33.47 -10.73 -6.34
C PRO A 498 -31.97 -10.87 -6.52
N TYR A 499 -31.53 -10.72 -7.76
CA TYR A 499 -30.12 -10.59 -8.12
C TYR A 499 -29.69 -9.14 -8.03
N TYR A 500 -28.45 -8.94 -7.65
CA TYR A 500 -27.82 -7.63 -7.56
C TYR A 500 -26.62 -7.56 -8.50
N GLY A 501 -26.40 -6.37 -9.05
CA GLY A 501 -25.23 -6.10 -9.87
C GLY A 501 -24.72 -4.67 -9.68
N ILE A 502 -23.42 -4.52 -9.64
CA ILE A 502 -22.80 -3.21 -9.44
C ILE A 502 -21.50 -3.10 -10.25
N ARG A 503 -21.34 -1.97 -10.94
CA ARG A 503 -20.12 -1.70 -11.71
C ARG A 503 -19.01 -1.27 -10.77
N THR A 504 -17.97 -2.09 -10.66
CA THR A 504 -16.90 -2.00 -9.67
C THR A 504 -15.57 -1.59 -10.31
N GLY A 505 -14.77 -0.86 -9.59
CA GLY A 505 -13.44 -0.45 -9.99
C GLY A 505 -12.60 0.07 -8.83
N CYS A 506 -11.58 0.86 -9.14
CA CYS A 506 -10.53 1.21 -8.21
C CYS A 506 -10.89 2.39 -7.29
N TRP A 507 -10.76 2.15 -5.98
CA TRP A 507 -10.58 3.18 -4.97
C TRP A 507 -9.10 3.37 -4.73
N PHE A 508 -8.55 4.50 -5.18
CA PHE A 508 -7.14 4.80 -5.03
C PHE A 508 -6.87 5.37 -3.63
N LEU A 509 -6.32 4.56 -2.74
CA LEU A 509 -6.18 4.92 -1.33
C LEU A 509 -5.00 5.85 -1.08
N CYS A 510 -3.79 5.43 -1.46
CA CYS A 510 -2.57 6.20 -1.25
C CYS A 510 -1.45 5.72 -2.18
N THR A 511 -0.43 6.55 -2.37
CA THR A 511 0.83 6.17 -3.02
C THR A 511 1.77 5.55 -2.01
N LEU A 512 2.62 4.64 -2.45
CA LEU A 512 3.59 3.92 -1.61
C LEU A 512 5.03 4.02 -2.13
N ASP A 513 5.23 4.56 -3.33
CA ASP A 513 6.53 4.96 -3.83
C ASP A 513 6.87 6.37 -3.33
N GLY A 514 8.13 6.61 -3.06
CA GLY A 514 8.57 7.87 -2.50
C GLY A 514 10.06 8.09 -2.66
N VAL A 515 10.59 9.01 -1.87
CA VAL A 515 12.03 9.30 -1.82
C VAL A 515 12.77 8.07 -1.29
N ARG A 516 13.83 7.66 -1.99
CA ARG A 516 14.69 6.57 -1.56
C ARG A 516 15.38 6.91 -0.25
N ILE A 517 15.44 5.94 0.65
CA ILE A 517 16.01 6.08 1.98
C ILE A 517 17.04 4.99 2.28
N ASN A 518 17.93 5.25 3.22
CA ASN A 518 18.76 4.23 3.84
C ASN A 518 18.09 3.65 5.11
N THR A 519 18.73 2.68 5.76
CA THR A 519 18.23 2.06 6.99
C THR A 519 18.20 2.99 8.20
N ASP A 520 18.84 4.15 8.14
CA ASP A 520 18.77 5.19 9.15
C ASP A 520 17.73 6.28 8.82
N MET A 521 16.86 6.00 7.85
CA MET A 521 15.74 6.84 7.39
C MET A 521 16.16 8.15 6.71
N HIS A 522 17.45 8.35 6.42
CA HIS A 522 17.89 9.50 5.64
C HIS A 522 17.46 9.38 4.18
N ALA A 523 17.01 10.49 3.61
CA ALA A 523 16.90 10.62 2.16
C ALA A 523 18.26 10.39 1.50
N ILE A 524 18.30 9.68 0.39
CA ILE A 524 19.54 9.42 -0.37
C ILE A 524 19.49 10.04 -1.76
N ARG A 525 20.66 10.38 -2.30
CA ARG A 525 20.84 10.83 -3.68
C ARG A 525 20.94 9.65 -4.64
N GLU A 526 20.94 9.92 -5.93
CA GLU A 526 21.09 8.89 -6.97
C GLU A 526 22.39 8.07 -6.81
N ASP A 527 23.46 8.66 -6.32
CA ASP A 527 24.74 7.98 -6.06
C ASP A 527 24.75 7.15 -4.75
N GLY A 528 23.62 7.11 -4.03
CA GLY A 528 23.48 6.40 -2.77
C GLY A 528 23.98 7.15 -1.53
N THR A 529 24.50 8.38 -1.68
CA THR A 529 24.93 9.19 -0.53
C THR A 529 23.71 9.78 0.18
N GLN A 530 23.76 9.83 1.52
CA GLN A 530 22.68 10.43 2.31
C GLN A 530 22.65 11.96 2.22
N ILE A 531 21.50 12.53 2.47
CA ILE A 531 21.32 13.97 2.71
C ILE A 531 21.26 14.17 4.22
N ASP A 532 22.34 14.71 4.77
CA ASP A 532 22.44 14.93 6.20
C ASP A 532 21.31 15.85 6.70
N GLY A 533 20.74 15.49 7.85
CA GLY A 533 19.68 16.25 8.49
C GLY A 533 18.28 16.11 7.85
N LEU A 534 18.11 15.29 6.81
CA LEU A 534 16.82 15.03 6.17
C LEU A 534 16.41 13.57 6.30
N PHE A 535 15.32 13.34 6.99
CA PHE A 535 14.70 12.03 7.19
C PHE A 535 13.36 11.94 6.49
N MET A 536 13.05 10.76 5.93
CA MET A 536 11.79 10.51 5.23
C MET A 536 11.08 9.31 5.83
N VAL A 537 9.79 9.43 6.13
CA VAL A 537 8.98 8.33 6.68
C VAL A 537 7.59 8.29 6.06
N GLY A 538 6.88 7.21 6.30
CA GLY A 538 5.54 7.02 5.75
C GLY A 538 5.54 6.94 4.23
N ASN A 539 4.47 7.43 3.62
CA ASN A 539 4.31 7.37 2.15
C ASN A 539 5.21 8.38 1.39
N ASP A 540 5.94 9.24 2.09
CA ASP A 540 6.99 10.06 1.48
C ASP A 540 8.26 9.27 1.24
N SER A 541 8.46 8.13 1.93
CA SER A 541 9.64 7.28 1.81
C SER A 541 9.38 6.06 0.94
N GLY A 542 10.33 5.75 0.07
CA GLY A 542 10.32 4.65 -0.87
C GLY A 542 11.16 3.45 -0.44
N GLY A 543 11.48 2.60 -1.43
CA GLY A 543 12.38 1.46 -1.29
C GLY A 543 11.79 0.20 -0.65
N PHE A 544 10.58 0.28 -0.08
CA PHE A 544 9.94 -0.86 0.60
C PHE A 544 8.87 -1.55 -0.24
N PHE A 545 8.09 -0.80 -1.01
CA PHE A 545 7.04 -1.30 -1.89
C PHE A 545 7.36 -0.95 -3.35
N SER A 546 6.95 -1.80 -4.26
CA SER A 546 7.02 -1.52 -5.69
C SER A 546 5.98 -2.35 -6.43
N VAL A 547 5.49 -1.85 -7.56
CA VAL A 547 4.53 -2.50 -8.45
C VAL A 547 3.17 -2.70 -7.79
N SER A 548 3.09 -3.51 -6.72
CA SER A 548 1.83 -3.89 -6.07
C SER A 548 2.00 -3.94 -4.53
N TYR A 549 0.89 -3.82 -3.82
CA TYR A 549 0.85 -3.87 -2.36
C TYR A 549 0.57 -5.30 -1.87
N PRO A 550 1.41 -5.89 -1.01
CA PRO A 550 1.19 -7.24 -0.52
C PRO A 550 0.09 -7.29 0.55
N ASN A 551 -1.16 -7.39 0.12
CA ASN A 551 -2.34 -7.44 0.98
C ASN A 551 -2.45 -8.71 1.83
N LEU A 552 -1.53 -9.66 1.68
CA LEU A 552 -1.38 -10.83 2.54
C LEU A 552 -1.02 -10.48 3.98
N PHE A 553 -0.56 -9.25 4.21
CA PHE A 553 -0.11 -8.77 5.51
C PHE A 553 -1.10 -7.76 6.07
N THR A 554 -1.82 -8.13 7.11
CA THR A 554 -2.70 -7.18 7.79
C THR A 554 -1.90 -6.01 8.32
N GLY A 555 -2.21 -4.79 7.86
CA GLY A 555 -1.63 -3.56 8.39
C GLY A 555 -0.17 -3.26 8.01
N LEU A 556 0.43 -3.94 7.01
CA LEU A 556 1.85 -3.80 6.68
C LEU A 556 2.29 -2.36 6.43
N ALA A 557 1.54 -1.60 5.62
CA ALA A 557 1.90 -0.21 5.30
C ALA A 557 1.93 0.68 6.54
N VAL A 558 0.98 0.49 7.46
CA VAL A 558 0.89 1.23 8.72
C VAL A 558 2.01 0.82 9.67
N GLY A 559 2.23 -0.48 9.86
CA GLY A 559 3.29 -0.99 10.72
C GLY A 559 4.68 -0.57 10.28
N ARG A 560 4.96 -0.63 8.96
CA ARG A 560 6.20 -0.11 8.38
C ARG A 560 6.33 1.40 8.64
N THR A 561 5.27 2.16 8.42
CA THR A 561 5.24 3.60 8.61
C THR A 561 5.52 4.00 10.06
N MET A 562 4.88 3.35 11.02
CA MET A 562 5.10 3.63 12.45
C MET A 562 6.48 3.18 12.93
N THR A 563 6.97 2.02 12.46
CA THR A 563 8.33 1.53 12.77
C THR A 563 9.39 2.51 12.31
N PHE A 564 9.29 2.98 11.07
CA PHE A 564 10.24 3.93 10.49
C PHE A 564 10.10 5.32 11.12
N GLY A 565 8.88 5.76 11.44
CA GLY A 565 8.64 7.00 12.17
C GLY A 565 9.32 7.02 13.54
N ARG A 566 9.11 5.97 14.34
CA ARG A 566 9.78 5.81 15.64
C ARG A 566 11.30 5.82 15.51
N ARG A 567 11.85 5.10 14.52
CA ARG A 567 13.29 5.05 14.26
C ARG A 567 13.84 6.41 13.86
N ALA A 568 13.20 7.11 12.92
CA ALA A 568 13.62 8.43 12.46
C ALA A 568 13.64 9.45 13.60
N GLY A 569 12.60 9.48 14.43
CA GLY A 569 12.53 10.38 15.59
C GLY A 569 13.69 10.17 16.54
N LYS A 570 13.99 8.92 16.89
CA LYS A 570 15.11 8.58 17.76
C LYS A 570 16.46 8.97 17.16
N LEU A 571 16.72 8.65 15.89
CA LEU A 571 17.99 8.95 15.23
C LEU A 571 18.19 10.46 15.05
N ALA A 572 17.15 11.18 14.62
CA ALA A 572 17.20 12.63 14.49
C ALA A 572 17.52 13.30 15.84
N ALA A 573 16.85 12.87 16.94
CA ALA A 573 17.10 13.39 18.27
C ALA A 573 18.54 13.14 18.75
N GLN A 574 19.18 12.05 18.33
CA GLN A 574 20.56 11.73 18.63
C GLN A 574 21.57 12.49 17.72
N GLY A 575 21.09 13.16 16.66
CA GLY A 575 21.94 13.88 15.70
C GLY A 575 22.75 12.94 14.79
N LYS A 576 22.21 11.77 14.54
CA LYS A 576 22.84 10.73 13.70
C LYS A 576 22.42 10.87 12.26
#